data_3a83934edf739f58eca4f8c563a311e4
#
_entry.id   3a83934edf739f58eca4f8c563a311e4
#
_cell.length_a   1.000
_cell.length_b   1.000
_cell.length_c   1.000
_cell.angle_alpha   90.00
_cell.angle_beta   90.00
_cell.angle_gamma   90.00
#
_symmetry.space_group_name_H-M   'P 1'
#
loop_
_entity.id
_entity.type
_entity.pdbx_description
1 polymer ?
#
loop_
_entity_poly.entity_id
_entity_poly.type
_entity_poly.pdbx_seq_one_letter_code
_entity_poly.pdbx_strand_id
1 'polypeptide(L)'
;MVMFGGRAQVVSGLAEKCAAVIQAWYPGEEGGNAVADILYGKISPSAKLSVSYPNTEINEPLCYNNPTPVAVHPSLSAPGPIYETPNTQWPFG
;
A
#
# COMPACT_ATOMS: atom_id res chain seq x y z
N MET A 1 3.00 10.18 -8.61
CA MET A 1 1.54 10.05 -8.38
C MET A 1 1.23 10.48 -6.96
N VAL A 2 0.15 11.22 -6.72
CA VAL A 2 -0.34 11.55 -5.37
C VAL A 2 -1.73 10.94 -5.22
N MET A 3 -1.95 10.26 -4.10
CA MET A 3 -3.21 9.61 -3.78
C MET A 3 -3.83 10.21 -2.53
N PHE A 4 -5.12 10.44 -2.57
CA PHE A 4 -5.94 10.86 -1.43
C PHE A 4 -6.98 9.78 -1.16
N GLY A 5 -7.17 9.46 0.10
CA GLY A 5 -8.16 8.46 0.48
C GLY A 5 -7.83 7.78 1.81
N GLY A 6 -8.85 7.23 2.46
CA GLY A 6 -8.74 6.69 3.83
C GLY A 6 -8.34 5.22 3.91
N ARG A 7 -8.08 4.56 2.80
CA ARG A 7 -7.63 3.16 2.79
C ARG A 7 -6.49 2.93 1.81
N ALA A 8 -5.72 1.88 2.04
CA ALA A 8 -4.77 1.39 1.06
C ALA A 8 -5.52 0.90 -0.19
N GLN A 9 -5.07 1.32 -1.36
CA GLN A 9 -5.66 0.96 -2.64
C GLN A 9 -4.70 0.11 -3.45
N VAL A 10 -5.23 -0.82 -4.23
CA VAL A 10 -4.43 -1.58 -5.18
C VAL A 10 -4.02 -0.67 -6.33
N VAL A 11 -2.76 -0.36 -6.41
CA VAL A 11 -2.22 0.59 -7.40
C VAL A 11 -1.02 0.04 -8.17
N SER A 12 -0.76 -1.25 -8.08
CA SER A 12 0.43 -1.90 -8.65
C SER A 12 0.66 -1.49 -10.11
N GLY A 13 -0.33 -1.63 -10.96
CA GLY A 13 -0.20 -1.30 -12.38
C GLY A 13 -0.01 0.21 -12.68
N LEU A 14 -0.42 1.09 -11.78
CA LEU A 14 -0.19 2.53 -11.90
C LEU A 14 1.15 2.93 -11.30
N ALA A 15 1.51 2.33 -10.17
CA ALA A 15 2.73 2.62 -9.44
C ALA A 15 3.98 2.36 -10.28
N GLU A 16 3.98 1.27 -11.05
CA GLU A 16 5.08 0.91 -11.95
C GLU A 16 5.37 1.98 -13.03
N LYS A 17 4.36 2.78 -13.37
CA LYS A 17 4.49 3.86 -14.36
C LYS A 17 4.89 5.19 -13.74
N CYS A 18 5.02 5.27 -12.43
CA CYS A 18 5.30 6.48 -11.68
C CYS A 18 6.72 6.48 -11.12
N ALA A 19 7.41 7.60 -11.21
CA ALA A 19 8.72 7.77 -10.59
C ALA A 19 8.65 7.75 -9.05
N ALA A 20 7.53 8.18 -8.49
CA ALA A 20 7.25 8.14 -7.06
C ALA A 20 5.75 8.09 -6.78
N VAL A 21 5.37 7.55 -5.63
CA VAL A 21 4.00 7.48 -5.16
C VAL A 21 3.92 8.08 -3.76
N ILE A 22 3.00 9.02 -3.55
CA ILE A 22 2.74 9.67 -2.27
C ILE A 22 1.31 9.34 -1.85
N GLN A 23 1.16 8.77 -0.66
CA GLN A 23 -0.14 8.59 -0.04
C GLN A 23 -0.38 9.73 0.95
N ALA A 24 -1.30 10.62 0.62
CA ALA A 24 -1.59 11.80 1.45
C ALA A 24 -2.75 11.59 2.45
N TRP A 25 -3.45 10.47 2.39
CA TRP A 25 -4.60 10.17 3.25
C TRP A 25 -5.66 11.28 3.20
N TYR A 26 -6.01 11.84 4.37
CA TYR A 26 -6.91 12.98 4.53
C TYR A 26 -6.12 14.15 5.14
N PRO A 27 -5.42 14.94 4.35
CA PRO A 27 -4.42 15.88 4.85
C PRO A 27 -4.99 17.19 5.44
N GLY A 28 -6.31 17.41 5.40
CA GLY A 28 -6.94 18.60 5.91
C GLY A 28 -6.78 19.85 5.02
N GLU A 29 -7.02 21.03 5.60
CA GLU A 29 -7.05 22.30 4.84
C GLU A 29 -5.71 22.64 4.17
N GLU A 30 -4.61 22.45 4.88
CA GLU A 30 -3.25 22.74 4.36
C GLU A 30 -2.66 21.63 3.50
N GLY A 31 -3.43 20.59 3.23
CA GLY A 31 -2.97 19.43 2.46
C GLY A 31 -2.45 19.75 1.08
N GLY A 32 -3.07 20.71 0.40
CA GLY A 32 -2.62 21.18 -0.91
C GLY A 32 -1.22 21.82 -0.84
N ASN A 33 -1.00 22.68 0.14
CA ASN A 33 0.29 23.33 0.36
C ASN A 33 1.37 22.31 0.74
N ALA A 34 1.06 21.39 1.67
CA ALA A 34 1.99 20.36 2.10
C ALA A 34 2.40 19.43 0.94
N VAL A 35 1.45 18.99 0.14
CA VAL A 35 1.74 18.13 -1.04
C VAL A 35 2.56 18.91 -2.07
N ALA A 36 2.25 20.17 -2.32
CA ALA A 36 3.02 21.00 -3.23
C ALA A 36 4.47 21.18 -2.76
N ASP A 37 4.69 21.44 -1.49
CA ASP A 37 6.03 21.60 -0.93
C ASP A 37 6.88 20.30 -1.04
N ILE A 38 6.25 19.15 -0.91
CA ILE A 38 6.91 17.86 -1.15
C ILE A 38 7.22 17.69 -2.65
N LEU A 39 6.24 17.95 -3.54
CA LEU A 39 6.42 17.77 -4.98
C LEU A 39 7.49 18.67 -5.56
N TYR A 40 7.59 19.90 -5.06
CA TYR A 40 8.62 20.87 -5.47
C TYR A 40 9.94 20.73 -4.72
N GLY A 41 10.05 19.75 -3.84
CA GLY A 41 11.30 19.44 -3.15
C GLY A 41 11.70 20.42 -2.04
N LYS A 42 10.76 21.24 -1.56
CA LYS A 42 11.02 22.13 -0.42
C LYS A 42 11.11 21.35 0.88
N ILE A 43 10.34 20.27 1.01
CA ILE A 43 10.27 19.41 2.19
C ILE A 43 10.42 17.96 1.74
N SER A 44 11.24 17.20 2.45
CA SER A 44 11.34 15.75 2.24
C SER A 44 10.29 15.03 3.08
N PRO A 45 9.50 14.11 2.50
CA PRO A 45 8.55 13.32 3.27
C PRO A 45 9.31 12.42 4.26
N SER A 46 8.95 12.47 5.52
CA SER A 46 9.57 11.71 6.60
C SER A 46 8.71 10.57 7.13
N ALA A 47 7.43 10.57 6.80
CA ALA A 47 6.50 9.54 7.25
C ALA A 47 6.69 8.23 6.49
N LYS A 48 6.54 7.14 7.23
CA LYS A 48 6.50 5.78 6.69
C LYS A 48 5.06 5.31 6.53
N LEU A 49 4.87 4.21 5.81
CA LEU A 49 3.54 3.64 5.63
C LEU A 49 2.99 3.12 6.96
N SER A 50 1.81 3.61 7.32
CA SER A 50 1.08 3.20 8.54
C SER A 50 0.26 1.92 8.35
N VAL A 51 0.19 1.41 7.13
CA VAL A 51 -0.49 0.15 6.77
C VAL A 51 0.26 -0.53 5.64
N SER A 52 0.11 -1.85 5.54
CA SER A 52 0.60 -2.59 4.37
C SER A 52 -0.32 -2.38 3.17
N TYR A 53 0.25 -2.23 1.99
CA TYR A 53 -0.50 -2.08 0.74
C TYR A 53 -0.69 -3.43 0.06
N PRO A 54 -1.93 -3.79 -0.28
CA PRO A 54 -2.22 -5.03 -0.98
C PRO A 54 -1.78 -4.96 -2.44
N ASN A 55 -1.37 -6.09 -2.97
CA ASN A 55 -1.09 -6.24 -4.39
C ASN A 55 -2.34 -6.59 -5.20
N THR A 56 -3.35 -7.15 -4.56
CA THR A 56 -4.64 -7.50 -5.18
C THR A 56 -5.80 -7.13 -4.26
N GLU A 57 -6.96 -6.88 -4.83
CA GLU A 57 -8.17 -6.48 -4.08
C GLU A 57 -8.71 -7.58 -3.13
N ILE A 58 -8.32 -8.83 -3.35
CA ILE A 58 -8.84 -9.98 -2.61
C ILE A 58 -8.23 -10.08 -1.21
N ASN A 59 -7.10 -9.43 -0.95
CA ASN A 59 -6.31 -9.61 0.26
C ASN A 59 -6.45 -8.46 1.28
N GLU A 60 -7.53 -7.73 1.29
CA GLU A 60 -7.83 -6.74 2.34
C GLU A 60 -8.70 -7.37 3.45
N PRO A 61 -8.41 -7.10 4.73
CA PRO A 61 -7.32 -6.28 5.26
C PRO A 61 -6.00 -7.07 5.44
N LEU A 62 -4.89 -6.45 5.11
CA LEU A 62 -3.55 -6.99 5.37
C LEU A 62 -3.06 -6.54 6.76
N CYS A 63 -2.95 -7.48 7.66
CA CYS A 63 -2.36 -7.24 8.98
C CYS A 63 -0.86 -7.53 8.94
N TYR A 64 -0.03 -6.51 9.12
CA TYR A 64 1.43 -6.64 9.08
C TYR A 64 2.00 -7.57 10.18
N ASN A 65 1.27 -7.70 11.29
CA ASN A 65 1.65 -8.51 12.44
C ASN A 65 0.96 -9.88 12.47
N ASN A 66 0.38 -10.30 11.36
CA ASN A 66 -0.21 -11.63 11.28
C ASN A 66 0.91 -12.67 11.15
N PRO A 67 1.24 -13.43 12.23
CA PRO A 67 2.40 -14.30 12.24
C PRO A 67 2.24 -15.56 11.38
N THR A 68 1.03 -15.83 10.90
CA THR A 68 0.76 -17.00 10.07
C THR A 68 -0.23 -16.59 8.99
N PRO A 69 0.18 -16.56 7.74
CA PRO A 69 -0.79 -16.61 6.67
C PRO A 69 -1.46 -17.98 6.76
N VAL A 70 -2.54 -18.06 7.49
CA VAL A 70 -3.43 -19.21 7.33
C VAL A 70 -4.01 -19.05 5.93
N ALA A 71 -3.46 -19.76 5.01
CA ALA A 71 -4.05 -19.92 3.70
C ALA A 71 -5.41 -20.59 3.87
N VAL A 72 -6.41 -19.79 4.00
CA VAL A 72 -7.80 -20.24 4.16
C VAL A 72 -8.47 -20.28 2.79
N HIS A 73 -7.81 -20.63 1.75
CA HIS A 73 -8.47 -21.16 0.57
C HIS A 73 -7.54 -22.13 -0.15
N PRO A 74 -7.75 -23.43 0.03
CA PRO A 74 -7.33 -24.36 -0.99
C PRO A 74 -8.22 -24.07 -2.22
N SER A 75 -7.73 -23.33 -3.18
CA SER A 75 -8.22 -23.54 -4.53
C SER A 75 -7.87 -24.98 -4.85
N LEU A 76 -8.89 -25.80 -5.01
CA LEU A 76 -8.84 -27.25 -5.20
C LEU A 76 -8.03 -27.73 -6.42
N SER A 77 -7.20 -26.88 -7.02
CA SER A 77 -6.55 -27.15 -8.30
C SER A 77 -5.05 -26.85 -8.35
N ALA A 78 -4.40 -26.44 -7.26
CA ALA A 78 -2.98 -26.20 -7.28
C ALA A 78 -2.24 -27.07 -6.25
N PRO A 79 -1.45 -28.06 -6.67
CA PRO A 79 -0.53 -28.77 -5.81
C PRO A 79 0.70 -27.87 -5.57
N GLY A 80 0.70 -27.11 -4.50
CA GLY A 80 1.83 -26.30 -4.06
C GLY A 80 1.75 -25.98 -2.58
N PRO A 81 2.87 -25.70 -1.91
CA PRO A 81 2.85 -25.31 -0.51
C PRO A 81 2.03 -24.03 -0.35
N ILE A 82 1.12 -24.06 0.59
CA ILE A 82 0.13 -23.04 0.93
C ILE A 82 0.82 -21.82 1.64
N TYR A 83 2.02 -21.50 1.25
CA TYR A 83 2.71 -20.28 1.68
C TYR A 83 2.55 -19.25 0.57
N GLU A 84 1.36 -18.67 0.47
CA GLU A 84 1.28 -17.42 -0.25
C GLU A 84 2.16 -16.44 0.51
N THR A 85 3.24 -16.04 -0.11
CA THR A 85 3.93 -14.81 0.25
C THR A 85 2.86 -13.73 0.44
N PRO A 86 2.91 -12.97 1.52
CA PRO A 86 1.93 -11.91 1.75
C PRO A 86 1.87 -11.10 0.47
N ASN A 87 0.68 -11.03 -0.11
CA ASN A 87 0.43 -10.38 -1.39
C ASN A 87 0.45 -8.86 -1.18
N THR A 88 1.58 -8.41 -0.64
CA THR A 88 1.83 -7.05 -0.20
C THR A 88 2.68 -6.37 -1.24
N GLN A 89 2.21 -5.27 -1.79
CA GLN A 89 2.99 -4.45 -2.70
C GLN A 89 4.05 -3.66 -1.94
N TRP A 90 3.64 -3.03 -0.84
CA TRP A 90 4.51 -2.32 0.09
C TRP A 90 4.15 -2.69 1.52
N PRO A 91 5.12 -3.13 2.31
CA PRO A 91 4.88 -3.48 3.70
C PRO A 91 4.73 -2.24 4.57
N PHE A 92 4.16 -2.44 5.75
CA PHE A 92 4.17 -1.46 6.85
C PHE A 92 5.60 -1.06 7.20
N GLY A 93 5.84 0.24 7.46
CA GLY A 93 7.15 0.77 7.86
C GLY A 93 8.01 1.18 6.65
#